data_57877296b19c6d43cb635ca8645cac54
#
_entry.id   57877296b19c6d43cb635ca8645cac54
#
_cell.length_a   1.000
_cell.length_b   1.000
_cell.length_c   1.000
_cell.angle_alpha   90.00
_cell.angle_beta   90.00
_cell.angle_gamma   90.00
#
_symmetry.space_group_name_H-M   'P 1'
#
loop_
_entity.id
_entity.type
_entity.pdbx_description
1 polymer ?
#
loop_
_entity_poly.entity_id
_entity_poly.type
_entity_poly.pdbx_seq_one_letter_code
_entity_poly.pdbx_strand_id
1 'polypeptide(L)'
;VDIGGGSTELVAYKDGKIKSAVSIAKGSLNSYNKYVKGILPTKEERKSIKKDFVEKLEGLQAFEGKNKYKLICGVGGTVRAALKLDKLSFGKSTAENLLPVSHIGYIIKSMEQKDNRDKFIQNMSVLLDVVPDRIRTIMPGMIILYAIAKRFKCEMIMVAQTGVREGFMYNYVLAENETRQNEGEAHNNEILEQLEESMAEESEKGQVPVNE
;
A
#
# COMPACT_ATOMS: atom_id res chain seq x y z
N VAL A 1 -0.45 -4.65 2.87
CA VAL A 1 -0.79 -4.10 4.20
C VAL A 1 -1.08 -2.62 4.08
N ASP A 2 -2.24 -2.17 4.54
CA ASP A 2 -2.56 -0.76 4.74
C ASP A 2 -2.87 -0.51 6.22
N ILE A 3 -2.21 0.49 6.83
CA ILE A 3 -2.41 0.85 8.23
C ILE A 3 -3.03 2.24 8.28
N GLY A 4 -4.35 2.24 8.42
CA GLY A 4 -5.13 3.45 8.58
C GLY A 4 -5.13 3.99 10.02
N GLY A 5 -5.97 5.01 10.26
CA GLY A 5 -6.18 5.55 11.61
C GLY A 5 -7.02 4.63 12.48
N GLY A 6 -8.09 4.05 11.92
CA GLY A 6 -9.07 3.22 12.63
C GLY A 6 -8.91 1.72 12.43
N SER A 7 -8.35 1.30 11.31
CA SER A 7 -8.21 -0.12 10.93
C SER A 7 -6.88 -0.43 10.29
N THR A 8 -6.62 -1.71 10.12
CA THR A 8 -5.48 -2.25 9.39
C THR A 8 -5.97 -3.34 8.46
N GLU A 9 -5.73 -3.19 7.17
CA GLU A 9 -6.11 -4.12 6.13
C GLU A 9 -4.93 -5.03 5.78
N LEU A 10 -5.18 -6.34 5.75
CA LEU A 10 -4.22 -7.36 5.35
C LEU A 10 -4.78 -8.13 4.17
N VAL A 11 -4.01 -8.18 3.08
CA VAL A 11 -4.35 -8.94 1.87
C VAL A 11 -3.21 -9.89 1.55
N ALA A 12 -3.50 -11.18 1.50
CA ALA A 12 -2.58 -12.18 0.97
C ALA A 12 -2.81 -12.32 -0.53
N TYR A 13 -1.77 -12.07 -1.31
CA TYR A 13 -1.79 -12.14 -2.76
C TYR A 13 -0.76 -13.15 -3.27
N LYS A 14 -1.15 -14.02 -4.18
CA LYS A 14 -0.29 -15.02 -4.78
C LYS A 14 -0.81 -15.43 -6.16
N ASP A 15 0.09 -15.55 -7.14
CA ASP A 15 -0.21 -16.05 -8.49
C ASP A 15 -1.37 -15.26 -9.15
N GLY A 16 -1.31 -13.92 -9.12
CA GLY A 16 -2.32 -13.06 -9.72
C GLY A 16 -3.67 -13.02 -8.98
N LYS A 17 -3.79 -13.64 -7.79
CA LYS A 17 -5.08 -13.79 -7.09
C LYS A 17 -4.99 -13.41 -5.61
N ILE A 18 -6.04 -12.80 -5.12
CA ILE A 18 -6.25 -12.59 -3.68
C ILE A 18 -6.60 -13.94 -3.05
N LYS A 19 -5.80 -14.35 -2.06
CA LYS A 19 -6.00 -15.60 -1.31
C LYS A 19 -6.76 -15.37 0.00
N SER A 20 -6.56 -14.21 0.62
CA SER A 20 -7.23 -13.79 1.85
C SER A 20 -7.23 -12.27 1.93
N ALA A 21 -8.30 -11.69 2.43
CA ALA A 21 -8.39 -10.27 2.75
C ALA A 21 -9.14 -10.11 4.09
N VAL A 22 -8.58 -9.34 5.00
CA VAL A 22 -9.17 -9.07 6.30
C VAL A 22 -8.95 -7.62 6.71
N SER A 23 -9.87 -7.06 7.46
CA SER A 23 -9.70 -5.79 8.15
C SER A 23 -9.73 -6.03 9.66
N ILE A 24 -8.71 -5.52 10.34
CA ILE A 24 -8.60 -5.52 11.79
C ILE A 24 -9.03 -4.13 12.25
N ALA A 25 -10.04 -4.02 13.10
CA ALA A 25 -10.53 -2.74 13.64
C ALA A 25 -9.54 -2.13 14.68
N LYS A 26 -8.27 -2.07 14.29
CA LYS A 26 -7.13 -1.50 15.03
C LYS A 26 -6.22 -0.77 14.04
N GLY A 27 -6.10 0.52 14.21
CA GLY A 27 -5.23 1.37 13.40
C GLY A 27 -4.35 2.25 14.27
N SER A 28 -3.62 3.16 13.65
CA SER A 28 -2.65 4.01 14.31
C SER A 28 -3.28 5.02 15.27
N LEU A 29 -4.40 5.66 14.88
CA LEU A 29 -5.06 6.69 15.69
C LEU A 29 -5.85 6.11 16.86
N ASN A 30 -6.63 5.05 16.63
CA ASN A 30 -7.38 4.45 17.74
C ASN A 30 -6.44 3.77 18.75
N SER A 31 -5.30 3.23 18.32
CA SER A 31 -4.24 2.74 19.21
C SER A 31 -3.61 3.88 20.01
N TYR A 32 -3.34 5.02 19.36
CA TYR A 32 -2.87 6.20 20.06
C TYR A 32 -3.87 6.64 21.15
N ASN A 33 -5.13 6.87 20.76
CA ASN A 33 -6.17 7.37 21.67
C ASN A 33 -6.42 6.44 22.87
N LYS A 34 -6.27 5.13 22.66
CA LYS A 34 -6.49 4.12 23.70
C LYS A 34 -5.33 4.00 24.69
N TYR A 35 -4.11 4.12 24.22
CA TYR A 35 -2.93 3.72 25.02
C TYR A 35 -1.97 4.85 25.36
N VAL A 36 -1.92 5.92 24.55
CA VAL A 36 -0.88 6.95 24.66
C VAL A 36 -1.42 8.17 25.40
N LYS A 37 -0.79 8.52 26.51
CA LYS A 37 -1.16 9.70 27.31
C LYS A 37 -0.41 10.96 26.89
N GLY A 38 0.81 10.81 26.38
CA GLY A 38 1.67 11.89 25.92
C GLY A 38 1.63 12.08 24.41
N ILE A 39 2.65 12.73 23.86
CA ILE A 39 2.82 12.86 22.41
C ILE A 39 3.39 11.57 21.82
N LEU A 40 4.42 11.01 22.45
CA LEU A 40 5.01 9.73 22.07
C LEU A 40 4.70 8.67 23.13
N PRO A 41 4.48 7.42 22.71
CA PRO A 41 4.20 6.34 23.64
C PRO A 41 5.42 5.97 24.49
N THR A 42 5.22 5.80 25.77
CA THR A 42 6.20 5.21 26.70
C THR A 42 6.49 3.75 26.34
N LYS A 43 7.46 3.16 26.98
CA LYS A 43 7.81 1.73 26.78
C LYS A 43 6.64 0.79 27.11
N GLU A 44 5.91 1.07 28.16
CA GLU A 44 4.76 0.30 28.63
C GLU A 44 3.58 0.46 27.68
N GLU A 45 3.31 1.67 27.22
CA GLU A 45 2.27 1.96 26.24
C GLU A 45 2.55 1.29 24.89
N ARG A 46 3.80 1.27 24.44
CA ARG A 46 4.22 0.51 23.24
C ARG A 46 3.99 -1.00 23.37
N LYS A 47 4.29 -1.56 24.53
CA LYS A 47 4.02 -2.98 24.82
C LYS A 47 2.52 -3.26 24.75
N SER A 48 1.70 -2.36 25.31
CA SER A 48 0.24 -2.48 25.31
C SER A 48 -0.34 -2.40 23.90
N ILE A 49 0.12 -1.45 23.07
CA ILE A 49 -0.27 -1.34 21.65
C ILE A 49 0.09 -2.63 20.91
N LYS A 50 1.33 -3.09 21.06
CA LYS A 50 1.81 -4.30 20.40
C LYS A 50 1.00 -5.53 20.83
N LYS A 51 0.77 -5.71 22.12
CA LYS A 51 0.03 -6.84 22.68
C LYS A 51 -1.40 -6.89 22.15
N ASP A 52 -2.14 -5.78 22.25
CA ASP A 52 -3.54 -5.68 21.78
C ASP A 52 -3.66 -5.96 20.27
N PHE A 53 -2.68 -5.52 19.48
CA PHE A 53 -2.68 -5.78 18.05
C PHE A 53 -2.33 -7.23 17.72
N VAL A 54 -1.31 -7.80 18.36
CA VAL A 54 -0.88 -9.20 18.15
C VAL A 54 -1.98 -10.17 18.53
N GLU A 55 -2.69 -9.97 19.63
CA GLU A 55 -3.83 -10.79 20.04
C GLU A 55 -4.91 -10.84 18.94
N LYS A 56 -5.18 -9.72 18.27
CA LYS A 56 -6.13 -9.67 17.14
C LYS A 56 -5.58 -10.34 15.90
N LEU A 57 -4.28 -10.16 15.62
CA LEU A 57 -3.61 -10.75 14.48
C LEU A 57 -3.52 -12.28 14.57
N GLU A 58 -3.25 -12.81 15.75
CA GLU A 58 -3.17 -14.26 16.00
C GLU A 58 -4.53 -14.95 15.90
N GLY A 59 -5.62 -14.25 16.25
CA GLY A 59 -6.99 -14.75 16.12
C GLY A 59 -7.54 -14.79 14.68
N LEU A 60 -6.76 -14.43 13.66
CA LEU A 60 -7.22 -14.40 12.27
C LEU A 60 -7.12 -15.77 11.61
N GLN A 61 -8.24 -16.47 11.47
CA GLN A 61 -8.33 -17.75 10.75
C GLN A 61 -7.85 -17.65 9.29
N ALA A 62 -8.07 -16.52 8.63
CA ALA A 62 -7.65 -16.28 7.25
C ALA A 62 -6.14 -16.45 6.99
N PHE A 63 -5.32 -16.34 8.04
CA PHE A 63 -3.86 -16.50 8.00
C PHE A 63 -3.36 -17.66 8.87
N GLU A 64 -4.25 -18.54 9.31
CA GLU A 64 -3.89 -19.71 10.09
C GLU A 64 -2.94 -20.64 9.31
N GLY A 65 -1.92 -21.16 10.00
CA GLY A 65 -0.90 -22.02 9.37
C GLY A 65 0.09 -21.29 8.46
N LYS A 66 -0.13 -20.03 8.11
CA LYS A 66 0.76 -19.23 7.25
C LYS A 66 1.75 -18.44 8.09
N ASN A 67 2.97 -18.92 8.13
CA ASN A 67 3.98 -18.40 9.05
C ASN A 67 5.06 -17.56 8.41
N LYS A 68 5.15 -17.51 7.06
CA LYS A 68 6.22 -16.77 6.38
C LYS A 68 5.76 -16.17 5.04
N TYR A 69 6.05 -14.89 4.88
CA TYR A 69 5.97 -14.19 3.59
C TYR A 69 7.33 -13.58 3.28
N LYS A 70 7.78 -13.70 2.03
CA LYS A 70 9.08 -13.16 1.60
C LYS A 70 9.10 -11.64 1.62
N LEU A 71 7.97 -11.01 1.25
CA LEU A 71 7.84 -9.58 1.09
C LEU A 71 6.46 -9.13 1.59
N ILE A 72 6.43 -7.99 2.26
CA ILE A 72 5.21 -7.23 2.53
C ILE A 72 5.20 -6.02 1.61
N CYS A 73 4.12 -5.84 0.87
CA CYS A 73 3.83 -4.59 0.19
C CYS A 73 3.05 -3.69 1.15
N GLY A 74 3.66 -2.60 1.58
CA GLY A 74 3.04 -1.61 2.45
C GLY A 74 2.44 -0.47 1.64
N VAL A 75 1.16 -0.18 1.89
CA VAL A 75 0.40 0.88 1.23
C VAL A 75 0.05 1.96 2.25
N GLY A 76 -0.16 3.17 1.80
CA GLY A 76 -0.70 4.25 2.61
C GLY A 76 0.33 5.09 3.35
N GLY A 77 -0.18 6.05 4.11
CA GLY A 77 0.62 7.12 4.68
C GLY A 77 1.54 6.68 5.82
N THR A 78 1.15 5.67 6.58
CA THR A 78 1.96 5.16 7.71
C THR A 78 3.27 4.55 7.20
N VAL A 79 3.21 3.72 6.16
CA VAL A 79 4.39 3.04 5.62
C VAL A 79 5.31 4.04 4.89
N ARG A 80 4.73 4.98 4.13
CA ARG A 80 5.49 6.06 3.49
C ARG A 80 6.20 6.96 4.51
N ALA A 81 5.55 7.26 5.63
CA ALA A 81 6.15 8.02 6.71
C ALA A 81 7.28 7.25 7.40
N ALA A 82 7.11 5.94 7.63
CA ALA A 82 8.15 5.07 8.16
C ALA A 82 9.39 5.02 7.24
N LEU A 83 9.18 4.96 5.91
CA LEU A 83 10.29 5.02 4.93
C LEU A 83 11.03 6.38 4.95
N LYS A 84 10.31 7.49 5.14
CA LYS A 84 10.96 8.81 5.28
C LYS A 84 11.85 8.86 6.52
N LEU A 85 11.38 8.34 7.64
CA LEU A 85 12.17 8.27 8.88
C LEU A 85 13.37 7.33 8.73
N ASP A 86 13.22 6.23 8.01
CA ASP A 86 14.31 5.32 7.68
C ASP A 86 15.41 6.01 6.88
N LYS A 87 15.06 6.69 5.79
CA LYS A 87 15.99 7.43 4.94
C LYS A 87 16.75 8.50 5.70
N LEU A 88 16.12 9.16 6.67
CA LEU A 88 16.79 10.13 7.53
C LEU A 88 17.76 9.46 8.50
N SER A 89 17.36 8.32 9.09
CA SER A 89 18.14 7.65 10.14
C SER A 89 19.33 6.86 9.60
N PHE A 90 19.21 6.29 8.39
CA PHE A 90 20.20 5.36 7.82
C PHE A 90 20.76 5.81 6.47
N GLY A 91 20.32 6.96 5.96
CA GLY A 91 20.71 7.44 4.64
C GLY A 91 19.92 6.79 3.50
N LYS A 92 20.27 7.13 2.27
CA LYS A 92 19.61 6.53 1.09
C LYS A 92 20.05 5.08 0.94
N SER A 93 19.13 4.16 1.07
CA SER A 93 19.32 2.75 0.68
C SER A 93 19.47 2.65 -0.84
N THR A 94 20.17 1.61 -1.31
CA THR A 94 20.34 1.29 -2.73
C THR A 94 19.01 1.02 -3.47
N ALA A 95 17.94 0.72 -2.75
CA ALA A 95 16.60 0.52 -3.29
C ALA A 95 15.64 1.55 -2.69
N GLU A 96 15.15 2.48 -3.50
CA GLU A 96 14.41 3.67 -3.06
C GLU A 96 13.13 3.38 -2.24
N ASN A 97 12.51 2.23 -2.46
CA ASN A 97 11.20 1.89 -1.87
C ASN A 97 11.23 0.66 -0.94
N LEU A 98 12.41 0.23 -0.52
CA LEU A 98 12.55 -0.90 0.40
C LEU A 98 12.86 -0.40 1.82
N LEU A 99 12.11 -0.93 2.78
CA LEU A 99 12.21 -0.61 4.19
C LEU A 99 12.57 -1.89 4.97
N PRO A 100 13.80 -2.01 5.51
CA PRO A 100 14.18 -3.15 6.34
C PRO A 100 13.40 -3.17 7.64
N VAL A 101 12.87 -4.33 8.01
CA VAL A 101 12.10 -4.50 9.27
C VAL A 101 12.98 -4.26 10.50
N SER A 102 14.27 -4.57 10.43
CA SER A 102 15.24 -4.27 11.49
C SER A 102 15.34 -2.77 11.78
N HIS A 103 15.28 -1.93 10.73
CA HIS A 103 15.34 -0.48 10.86
C HIS A 103 14.09 0.07 11.56
N ILE A 104 12.89 -0.47 11.24
CA ILE A 104 11.66 -0.09 11.96
C ILE A 104 11.81 -0.36 13.47
N GLY A 105 12.33 -1.53 13.82
CA GLY A 105 12.59 -1.89 15.22
C GLY A 105 13.59 -0.95 15.90
N TYR A 106 14.65 -0.55 15.18
CA TYR A 106 15.61 0.43 15.66
C TYR A 106 14.99 1.81 15.88
N ILE A 107 14.24 2.33 14.90
CA ILE A 107 13.59 3.65 15.00
C ILE A 107 12.61 3.65 16.18
N ILE A 108 11.76 2.63 16.32
CA ILE A 108 10.85 2.51 17.47
C ILE A 108 11.62 2.58 18.79
N LYS A 109 12.77 1.93 18.88
CA LYS A 109 13.60 1.91 20.10
C LYS A 109 14.34 3.24 20.30
N SER A 110 14.86 3.88 19.24
CA SER A 110 15.59 5.14 19.34
C SER A 110 14.70 6.29 19.77
N MET A 111 13.40 6.26 19.40
CA MET A 111 12.39 7.23 19.83
C MET A 111 11.90 7.00 21.26
N GLU A 112 12.56 6.10 22.04
CA GLU A 112 12.22 5.86 23.42
C GLU A 112 12.50 7.10 24.27
N GLN A 113 11.49 7.56 24.99
CA GLN A 113 11.66 8.53 26.06
C GLN A 113 12.40 7.82 27.19
N LYS A 114 13.71 7.96 27.20
CA LYS A 114 14.50 7.83 28.42
C LYS A 114 14.51 9.22 29.05
N ASP A 115 14.74 9.33 30.33
CA ASP A 115 14.75 10.57 31.15
C ASP A 115 15.75 11.65 30.66
N ASN A 116 15.99 11.72 29.38
CA ASN A 116 16.89 12.65 28.70
C ASN A 116 16.07 13.63 27.85
N ARG A 117 15.89 14.84 28.40
CA ARG A 117 15.17 15.94 27.79
C ARG A 117 15.71 16.30 26.39
N ASP A 118 17.03 16.31 26.23
CA ASP A 118 17.65 16.72 24.96
C ASP A 118 17.35 15.72 23.85
N LYS A 119 17.37 14.42 24.18
CA LYS A 119 17.01 13.36 23.24
C LYS A 119 15.52 13.41 22.86
N PHE A 120 14.66 13.76 23.80
CA PHE A 120 13.25 13.96 23.51
C PHE A 120 13.04 15.12 22.53
N ILE A 121 13.69 16.27 22.78
CA ILE A 121 13.62 17.44 21.89
C ILE A 121 14.12 17.08 20.49
N GLN A 122 15.27 16.40 20.40
CA GLN A 122 15.82 15.94 19.12
C GLN A 122 14.86 15.02 18.36
N ASN A 123 14.28 14.03 19.02
CA ASN A 123 13.30 13.13 18.42
C ASN A 123 12.05 13.87 17.95
N MET A 124 11.58 14.84 18.73
CA MET A 124 10.43 15.66 18.37
C MET A 124 10.71 16.55 17.16
N SER A 125 11.90 17.16 17.09
CA SER A 125 12.33 17.94 15.93
C SER A 125 12.32 17.09 14.65
N VAL A 126 12.91 15.90 14.70
CA VAL A 126 12.91 14.95 13.58
C VAL A 126 11.48 14.58 13.13
N LEU A 127 10.58 14.31 14.07
CA LEU A 127 9.20 13.96 13.72
C LEU A 127 8.42 15.14 13.13
N LEU A 128 8.65 16.34 13.64
CA LEU A 128 8.04 17.57 13.12
C LEU A 128 8.53 17.91 11.72
N ASP A 129 9.82 17.70 11.44
CA ASP A 129 10.41 17.98 10.14
C ASP A 129 9.96 16.94 9.06
N VAL A 130 9.86 15.68 9.44
CA VAL A 130 9.65 14.59 8.47
C VAL A 130 8.19 14.20 8.32
N VAL A 131 7.43 14.18 9.41
CA VAL A 131 6.06 13.66 9.48
C VAL A 131 5.15 14.50 10.37
N PRO A 132 5.07 15.83 10.18
CA PRO A 132 4.32 16.74 11.07
C PRO A 132 2.86 16.33 11.23
N ASP A 133 2.20 15.92 10.15
CA ASP A 133 0.79 15.51 10.14
C ASP A 133 0.53 14.20 10.88
N ARG A 134 1.59 13.47 11.26
CA ARG A 134 1.50 12.12 11.82
C ARG A 134 2.18 11.95 13.16
N ILE A 135 2.55 13.03 13.80
CA ILE A 135 3.35 13.02 15.04
C ILE A 135 2.75 12.10 16.13
N ARG A 136 1.43 12.05 16.23
CA ARG A 136 0.73 11.18 17.18
C ARG A 136 0.55 9.76 16.70
N THR A 137 0.41 9.56 15.39
CA THR A 137 0.00 8.28 14.82
C THR A 137 1.15 7.46 14.27
N ILE A 138 2.31 8.09 13.99
CA ILE A 138 3.44 7.39 13.38
C ILE A 138 4.00 6.27 14.26
N MET A 139 4.19 6.52 15.55
CA MET A 139 4.74 5.51 16.45
C MET A 139 3.79 4.31 16.65
N PRO A 140 2.49 4.49 16.95
CA PRO A 140 1.55 3.39 16.96
C PRO A 140 1.49 2.63 15.64
N GLY A 141 1.48 3.35 14.50
CA GLY A 141 1.47 2.74 13.18
C GLY A 141 2.71 1.91 12.87
N MET A 142 3.91 2.39 13.23
CA MET A 142 5.16 1.63 13.10
C MET A 142 5.19 0.39 14.01
N ILE A 143 4.63 0.48 15.21
CA ILE A 143 4.52 -0.68 16.13
C ILE A 143 3.62 -1.76 15.51
N ILE A 144 2.50 -1.37 14.91
CA ILE A 144 1.59 -2.28 14.20
C ILE A 144 2.32 -2.92 13.01
N LEU A 145 2.97 -2.11 12.16
CA LEU A 145 3.73 -2.58 11.00
C LEU A 145 4.81 -3.58 11.39
N TYR A 146 5.57 -3.26 12.44
CA TYR A 146 6.61 -4.15 12.98
C TYR A 146 6.03 -5.46 13.52
N ALA A 147 4.89 -5.41 14.20
CA ALA A 147 4.22 -6.60 14.72
C ALA A 147 3.77 -7.52 13.58
N ILE A 148 3.19 -6.97 12.50
CA ILE A 148 2.80 -7.71 11.30
C ILE A 148 4.03 -8.38 10.66
N ALA A 149 5.09 -7.61 10.42
CA ALA A 149 6.31 -8.12 9.79
C ALA A 149 6.94 -9.25 10.61
N LYS A 150 6.97 -9.12 11.94
CA LYS A 150 7.47 -10.18 12.83
C LYS A 150 6.59 -11.42 12.85
N ARG A 151 5.26 -11.27 12.88
CA ARG A 151 4.30 -12.40 12.83
C ARG A 151 4.49 -13.24 11.57
N PHE A 152 4.73 -12.59 10.45
CA PHE A 152 4.91 -13.26 9.16
C PHE A 152 6.38 -13.50 8.79
N LYS A 153 7.31 -13.30 9.72
CA LYS A 153 8.76 -13.51 9.53
C LYS A 153 9.29 -12.83 8.26
N CYS A 154 8.77 -11.65 7.98
CA CYS A 154 9.19 -10.83 6.85
C CYS A 154 10.37 -9.94 7.25
N GLU A 155 11.36 -9.82 6.38
CA GLU A 155 12.57 -9.04 6.64
C GLU A 155 12.56 -7.69 5.93
N MET A 156 11.78 -7.59 4.84
CA MET A 156 11.71 -6.40 3.98
C MET A 156 10.28 -6.00 3.69
N ILE A 157 10.03 -4.70 3.66
CA ILE A 157 8.75 -4.11 3.26
C ILE A 157 8.99 -3.27 2.03
N MET A 158 8.29 -3.56 0.94
CA MET A 158 8.21 -2.72 -0.24
C MET A 158 7.15 -1.64 0.01
N VAL A 159 7.53 -0.39 -0.09
CA VAL A 159 6.64 0.74 0.13
C VAL A 159 6.03 1.20 -1.19
N ALA A 160 4.73 0.99 -1.36
CA ALA A 160 4.01 1.41 -2.55
C ALA A 160 3.88 2.94 -2.59
N GLN A 161 4.17 3.51 -3.75
CA GLN A 161 3.96 4.93 -4.02
C GLN A 161 2.49 5.22 -4.36
N THR A 162 1.81 4.24 -4.95
CA THR A 162 0.38 4.24 -5.27
C THR A 162 -0.45 3.68 -4.11
N GLY A 163 -1.73 3.96 -4.10
CA GLY A 163 -2.66 3.51 -3.07
C GLY A 163 -4.01 3.07 -3.66
N VAL A 164 -5.02 2.99 -2.81
CA VAL A 164 -6.38 2.55 -3.17
C VAL A 164 -6.99 3.44 -4.27
N ARG A 165 -6.72 4.75 -4.25
CA ARG A 165 -7.26 5.70 -5.24
C ARG A 165 -6.73 5.41 -6.63
N GLU A 166 -5.41 5.23 -6.74
CA GLU A 166 -4.76 4.90 -8.01
C GLU A 166 -5.22 3.53 -8.50
N GLY A 167 -5.34 2.55 -7.60
CA GLY A 167 -5.87 1.23 -7.94
C GLY A 167 -7.31 1.28 -8.46
N PHE A 168 -8.17 2.12 -7.88
CA PHE A 168 -9.52 2.35 -8.39
C PHE A 168 -9.50 2.99 -9.78
N MET A 169 -8.66 4.02 -9.97
CA MET A 169 -8.52 4.67 -11.27
C MET A 169 -8.11 3.68 -12.37
N TYR A 170 -7.10 2.84 -12.10
CA TYR A 170 -6.65 1.84 -13.08
C TYR A 170 -7.72 0.80 -13.40
N ASN A 171 -8.39 0.26 -12.38
CA ASN A 171 -9.33 -0.84 -12.59
C ASN A 171 -10.69 -0.44 -13.15
N TYR A 172 -11.16 0.76 -12.84
CA TYR A 172 -12.54 1.15 -13.17
C TYR A 172 -12.63 2.30 -14.16
N VAL A 173 -11.66 3.21 -14.18
CA VAL A 173 -11.74 4.38 -15.07
C VAL A 173 -10.92 4.16 -16.35
N LEU A 174 -9.69 3.69 -16.22
CA LEU A 174 -8.81 3.51 -17.38
C LEU A 174 -9.13 2.22 -18.14
N ALA A 175 -9.43 1.13 -17.45
CA ALA A 175 -9.81 -0.14 -18.09
C ALA A 175 -11.12 -0.02 -18.88
N GLU A 176 -12.13 0.72 -18.38
CA GLU A 176 -13.35 1.00 -19.13
C GLU A 176 -13.10 1.85 -20.38
N ASN A 177 -12.18 2.81 -20.31
CA ASN A 177 -11.82 3.62 -21.47
C ASN A 177 -11.07 2.83 -22.54
N GLU A 178 -10.17 1.91 -22.15
CA GLU A 178 -9.52 1.00 -23.10
C GLU A 178 -10.53 0.06 -23.78
N THR A 179 -11.51 -0.45 -23.05
CA THR A 179 -12.57 -1.30 -23.60
C THR A 179 -13.41 -0.50 -24.60
N ARG A 180 -13.84 0.72 -24.27
CA ARG A 180 -14.62 1.60 -25.17
C ARG A 180 -13.83 2.03 -26.41
N GLN A 181 -12.53 2.26 -26.29
CA GLN A 181 -11.67 2.56 -27.44
C GLN A 181 -11.55 1.35 -28.36
N ASN A 182 -11.32 0.16 -27.81
CA ASN A 182 -11.23 -1.07 -28.60
C ASN A 182 -12.56 -1.42 -29.28
N GLU A 183 -13.71 -1.22 -28.62
CA GLU A 183 -15.03 -1.40 -29.22
C GLU A 183 -15.29 -0.38 -30.33
N GLY A 184 -14.87 0.88 -30.13
CA GLY A 184 -14.98 1.93 -31.14
C GLY A 184 -14.11 1.68 -32.38
N GLU A 185 -12.88 1.19 -32.18
CA GLU A 185 -11.98 0.81 -33.28
C GLU A 185 -12.49 -0.42 -34.02
N ALA A 186 -13.03 -1.43 -33.34
CA ALA A 186 -13.62 -2.60 -33.96
C ALA A 186 -14.83 -2.22 -34.82
N HIS A 187 -15.72 -1.36 -34.31
CA HIS A 187 -16.90 -0.86 -35.06
C HIS A 187 -16.51 -0.02 -36.28
N ASN A 188 -15.48 0.83 -36.19
CA ASN A 188 -14.98 1.60 -37.33
C ASN A 188 -14.35 0.69 -38.40
N ASN A 189 -13.64 -0.36 -38.02
CA ASN A 189 -13.08 -1.32 -38.95
C ASN A 189 -14.19 -2.10 -39.69
N GLU A 190 -15.24 -2.50 -38.97
CA GLU A 190 -16.39 -3.18 -39.56
C GLU A 190 -17.12 -2.28 -40.60
N ILE A 191 -17.24 -0.99 -40.30
CA ILE A 191 -17.80 -0.01 -41.25
C ILE A 191 -16.90 0.15 -42.50
N LEU A 192 -15.58 0.19 -42.30
CA LEU A 192 -14.63 0.32 -43.40
C LEU A 192 -14.67 -0.92 -44.33
N GLU A 193 -14.70 -2.13 -43.76
CA GLU A 193 -14.84 -3.38 -44.53
C GLU A 193 -16.14 -3.38 -45.35
N GLN A 194 -17.28 -2.98 -44.78
CA GLN A 194 -18.54 -2.88 -45.48
C GLN A 194 -18.52 -1.85 -46.64
N LEU A 195 -17.84 -0.72 -46.44
CA LEU A 195 -17.65 0.28 -47.48
C LEU A 195 -16.77 -0.23 -48.63
N GLU A 196 -15.68 -0.93 -48.32
CA GLU A 196 -14.80 -1.54 -49.32
C GLU A 196 -15.51 -2.61 -50.13
N GLU A 197 -16.30 -3.49 -49.48
CA GLU A 197 -17.13 -4.48 -50.17
C GLU A 197 -18.15 -3.83 -51.10
N SER A 198 -18.85 -2.78 -50.62
CA SER A 198 -19.84 -2.03 -51.44
C SER A 198 -19.19 -1.37 -52.65
N MET A 199 -18.02 -0.78 -52.51
CA MET A 199 -17.27 -0.16 -53.61
C MET A 199 -16.76 -1.20 -54.63
N ALA A 200 -16.37 -2.39 -54.18
CA ALA A 200 -15.96 -3.47 -55.04
C ALA A 200 -17.13 -4.00 -55.90
N GLU A 201 -18.31 -4.19 -55.26
CA GLU A 201 -19.51 -4.58 -55.98
C GLU A 201 -19.99 -3.54 -57.04
N GLU A 202 -19.85 -2.25 -56.75
CA GLU A 202 -20.18 -1.19 -57.74
C GLU A 202 -19.17 -1.17 -58.89
N SER A 203 -17.90 -1.44 -58.66
CA SER A 203 -16.88 -1.49 -59.70
C SER A 203 -17.05 -2.69 -60.63
N GLU A 204 -17.54 -3.82 -60.17
CA GLU A 204 -17.86 -4.98 -61.01
C GLU A 204 -19.13 -4.77 -61.86
N LYS A 205 -20.12 -4.06 -61.36
CA LYS A 205 -21.36 -3.73 -62.11
C LYS A 205 -21.16 -2.66 -63.15
N GLY A 206 -20.07 -1.89 -63.10
CA GLY A 206 -19.77 -0.80 -64.05
C GLY A 206 -18.99 -1.23 -65.30
N GLN A 207 -18.58 -2.49 -65.44
CA GLN A 207 -17.97 -2.99 -66.66
C GLN A 207 -19.02 -3.42 -67.68
N VAL A 208 -19.44 -2.44 -68.51
CA VAL A 208 -20.26 -2.70 -69.72
C VAL A 208 -19.37 -3.48 -70.70
N PRO A 209 -19.81 -4.65 -71.21
CA PRO A 209 -19.08 -5.31 -72.26
C PRO A 209 -19.06 -4.52 -73.51
N VAL A 210 -17.89 -4.10 -73.99
CA VAL A 210 -17.71 -3.54 -75.32
C VAL A 210 -17.79 -4.73 -76.27
N ASN A 211 -18.95 -4.89 -76.90
CA ASN A 211 -19.07 -5.85 -78.01
C ASN A 211 -18.45 -5.23 -79.28
N GLU A 212 -17.51 -6.03 -79.88
CA GLU A 212 -17.04 -5.81 -81.27
C GLU A 212 -18.09 -6.10 -82.28
#